data_b4989829954c585cc8368289e30656a9
#
_entry.id   b4989829954c585cc8368289e30656a9
#
_cell.length_a   1.000
_cell.length_b   1.000
_cell.length_c   1.000
_cell.angle_alpha   90.00
_cell.angle_beta   90.00
_cell.angle_gamma   90.00
#
_symmetry.space_group_name_H-M   'P 1'
#
loop_
_entity.id
_entity.type
_entity.pdbx_description
1 polymer ?
#
loop_
_entity_poly.entity_id
_entity_poly.type
_entity_poly.pdbx_seq_one_letter_code
_entity_poly.pdbx_strand_id
1 'polypeptide(L)'
;LDTLIRAEGGPTECIGNPLVIRGPFQGASDGDGNPITWNPDLCEAGSVIRVMDTYVNLDDRNMAGTDISVQYSRETDVGDFGAKFTKVSYDEFEQVPGTQSAALIEAVKAGGPLEGLIAPAGFGDLIGTFGRRAYPEDKYSGSISWRNGSWSAYLTGTMVGEFFETGVTDNAKTSDGNYACSGTSSWSGDNCGDFWLVESMLTLNFSLSYKFRKGLRIKAQVRNLEDTRAPLADEYTWGYVGDVHQDYGRSYAVELYKKF
;
A
#
# COMPACT_ATOMS: atom_id res chain seq x y z
N LEU A 1 0.84 20.50 2.97
CA LEU A 1 0.71 21.97 2.91
C LEU A 1 0.11 22.49 4.21
N ASP A 2 -1.08 22.08 4.59
CA ASP A 2 -1.75 22.51 5.83
C ASP A 2 -0.89 22.29 7.07
N THR A 3 -0.20 21.16 7.14
CA THR A 3 0.68 20.81 8.25
C THR A 3 1.82 21.82 8.42
N LEU A 4 2.45 22.25 7.33
CA LEU A 4 3.54 23.23 7.38
C LEU A 4 3.02 24.60 7.80
N ILE A 5 1.84 25.01 7.32
CA ILE A 5 1.23 26.28 7.68
C ILE A 5 0.80 26.28 9.16
N ARG A 6 0.28 25.16 9.65
CA ARG A 6 -0.15 25.03 11.04
C ARG A 6 1.02 24.85 12.02
N ALA A 7 2.15 24.29 11.56
CA ALA A 7 3.39 24.23 12.32
C ALA A 7 4.06 25.61 12.54
N GLU A 8 3.51 26.69 11.97
CA GLU A 8 3.94 28.05 12.30
C GLU A 8 3.56 28.49 13.73
N GLY A 9 2.81 27.67 14.43
CA GLY A 9 2.31 27.95 15.77
C GLY A 9 0.90 28.55 15.76
N GLY A 10 0.15 28.22 16.80
CA GLY A 10 -1.16 28.82 17.06
C GLY A 10 -1.02 30.25 17.58
N PRO A 11 -2.17 30.88 17.85
CA PRO A 11 -2.19 32.27 18.35
C PRO A 11 -1.44 32.52 19.66
N THR A 12 -1.00 31.49 20.34
CA THR A 12 -0.25 31.58 21.60
C THR A 12 1.27 31.34 21.45
N GLU A 13 1.73 30.75 20.32
CA GLU A 13 3.14 30.37 20.17
C GLU A 13 3.91 31.25 19.16
N CYS A 14 3.25 31.75 18.15
CA CYS A 14 3.78 32.71 17.17
C CYS A 14 5.15 32.34 16.57
N ILE A 15 5.35 31.06 16.33
CA ILE A 15 6.66 30.54 15.90
C ILE A 15 6.74 30.53 14.38
N GLY A 16 6.81 31.38 13.59
CA GLY A 16 6.84 31.25 12.11
C GLY A 16 7.61 30.02 11.60
N ASN A 17 7.27 29.55 10.41
CA ASN A 17 7.94 28.45 9.77
C ASN A 17 8.77 28.95 8.59
N PRO A 18 10.11 28.76 8.57
CA PRO A 18 10.97 29.24 7.48
C PRO A 18 10.65 28.62 6.10
N LEU A 19 9.91 27.52 6.07
CA LEU A 19 9.45 26.88 4.82
C LEU A 19 8.18 27.54 4.27
N VAL A 20 7.53 28.42 5.02
CA VAL A 20 6.32 29.14 4.61
C VAL A 20 6.67 30.60 4.35
N ILE A 21 6.73 30.98 3.09
CA ILE A 21 7.03 32.35 2.69
C ILE A 21 5.72 33.11 2.61
N ARG A 22 5.64 34.18 3.40
CA ARG A 22 4.46 35.03 3.46
C ARG A 22 4.71 36.38 2.82
N GLY A 23 3.66 36.99 2.35
CA GLY A 23 3.63 38.39 1.93
C GLY A 23 3.69 39.35 3.09
N PRO A 24 3.78 40.68 2.82
CA PRO A 24 3.72 41.67 3.84
C PRO A 24 2.48 41.53 4.71
N PHE A 25 2.63 41.65 6.01
CA PHE A 25 1.50 41.78 6.93
C PHE A 25 0.81 43.13 6.70
N GLN A 26 -0.45 43.12 6.29
CA GLN A 26 -1.18 44.33 6.01
C GLN A 26 -1.63 44.97 7.34
N GLY A 27 -0.96 46.01 7.74
CA GLY A 27 -1.30 46.77 8.93
C GLY A 27 -0.18 46.88 9.98
N ALA A 28 0.94 46.16 9.76
CA ALA A 28 2.14 46.32 10.61
C ALA A 28 3.36 46.69 9.78
N SER A 29 4.15 47.59 10.30
CA SER A 29 5.49 47.92 9.82
C SER A 29 6.46 47.96 11.00
N ASP A 30 7.74 47.68 10.69
CA ASP A 30 8.83 47.84 11.68
C ASP A 30 9.06 49.31 12.01
N GLY A 31 10.01 49.58 12.92
CA GLY A 31 10.37 50.96 13.36
C GLY A 31 10.93 51.84 12.24
N ASP A 32 11.35 51.23 11.12
CA ASP A 32 11.89 51.90 9.92
C ASP A 32 10.83 52.05 8.80
N GLY A 33 9.61 51.58 9.06
CA GLY A 33 8.48 51.68 8.13
C GLY A 33 8.39 50.57 7.10
N ASN A 34 9.18 49.49 7.20
CA ASN A 34 9.09 48.36 6.30
C ASN A 34 7.93 47.42 6.70
N PRO A 35 7.18 46.87 5.73
CA PRO A 35 6.10 45.93 6.06
C PRO A 35 6.62 44.69 6.76
N ILE A 36 5.99 44.31 7.86
CA ILE A 36 6.29 43.06 8.59
C ILE A 36 5.58 41.90 7.93
N THR A 37 6.29 40.80 7.59
CA THR A 37 5.71 39.59 7.05
C THR A 37 5.07 38.67 8.10
N TRP A 38 5.60 38.76 9.31
CA TRP A 38 5.14 38.04 10.49
C TRP A 38 5.30 38.97 11.71
N ASN A 39 4.26 39.06 12.50
CA ASN A 39 4.31 39.86 13.74
C ASN A 39 4.22 38.91 14.96
N PRO A 40 5.35 38.56 15.59
CA PRO A 40 5.35 37.63 16.72
C PRO A 40 4.58 38.18 17.93
N ASP A 41 4.51 39.47 18.11
CA ASP A 41 3.83 40.10 19.26
C ASP A 41 2.31 39.99 19.16
N LEU A 42 1.80 39.93 17.94
CA LEU A 42 0.35 39.85 17.63
C LEU A 42 -0.09 38.51 17.06
N CYS A 43 0.84 37.59 16.82
CA CYS A 43 0.60 36.33 16.11
C CYS A 43 -0.08 36.52 14.75
N GLU A 44 0.12 37.63 14.11
CA GLU A 44 -0.47 37.97 12.83
C GLU A 44 0.54 37.78 11.70
N ALA A 45 0.10 37.20 10.59
CA ALA A 45 0.95 36.89 9.43
C ALA A 45 0.32 37.38 8.13
N GLY A 46 1.14 37.82 7.22
CA GLY A 46 0.71 38.10 5.85
C GLY A 46 0.24 36.84 5.09
N SER A 47 -0.38 37.05 3.93
CA SER A 47 -0.84 35.95 3.09
C SER A 47 0.30 35.01 2.71
N VAL A 48 0.03 33.70 2.67
CA VAL A 48 0.99 32.71 2.17
C VAL A 48 1.21 32.91 0.67
N ILE A 49 2.45 33.25 0.30
CA ILE A 49 2.85 33.38 -1.11
C ILE A 49 3.37 32.05 -1.64
N ARG A 50 4.16 31.36 -0.83
CA ARG A 50 4.84 30.13 -1.25
C ARG A 50 5.13 29.25 -0.03
N VAL A 51 4.97 27.96 -0.21
CA VAL A 51 5.50 26.96 0.70
C VAL A 51 6.64 26.22 0.01
N MET A 52 7.76 26.11 0.68
CA MET A 52 8.93 25.37 0.20
C MET A 52 8.76 23.91 0.58
N ASP A 53 8.23 23.14 -0.35
CA ASP A 53 8.11 21.68 -0.23
C ASP A 53 9.34 21.04 -0.87
N THR A 54 10.30 20.68 -0.04
CA THR A 54 11.55 20.05 -0.48
C THR A 54 11.52 18.58 -0.14
N TYR A 55 12.16 17.76 -0.98
CA TYR A 55 12.39 16.35 -0.65
C TYR A 55 13.28 16.28 0.59
N VAL A 56 12.78 15.64 1.62
CA VAL A 56 13.52 15.30 2.83
C VAL A 56 13.57 13.79 2.96
N ASN A 57 14.64 13.28 3.55
CA ASN A 57 14.66 11.88 3.95
C ASN A 57 13.59 11.70 5.02
N LEU A 58 12.56 10.95 4.68
CA LEU A 58 11.54 10.57 5.62
C LEU A 58 12.03 9.42 6.49
N ASP A 59 11.25 9.12 7.45
CA ASP A 59 11.35 8.17 8.53
C ASP A 59 11.85 6.78 8.09
N ASP A 60 12.54 6.10 8.97
CA ASP A 60 13.07 4.76 8.74
C ASP A 60 11.92 3.74 8.61
N ARG A 61 12.12 2.75 7.75
CA ARG A 61 11.26 1.59 7.64
C ARG A 61 11.99 0.34 8.05
N ASN A 62 11.42 -0.37 8.99
CA ASN A 62 11.87 -1.70 9.38
C ASN A 62 11.01 -2.73 8.65
N MET A 63 11.66 -3.71 8.06
CA MET A 63 10.97 -4.79 7.37
C MET A 63 11.68 -6.10 7.69
N ALA A 64 10.94 -7.06 8.19
CA ALA A 64 11.37 -8.42 8.37
C ALA A 64 10.32 -9.38 7.82
N GLY A 65 10.73 -10.56 7.41
CA GLY A 65 9.80 -11.54 6.86
C GLY A 65 10.45 -12.90 6.68
N THR A 66 9.58 -13.87 6.44
CA THR A 66 9.95 -15.27 6.28
C THR A 66 9.54 -15.75 4.89
N ASP A 67 10.52 -16.25 4.13
CA ASP A 67 10.31 -16.88 2.83
C ASP A 67 10.48 -18.39 2.96
N ILE A 68 9.40 -19.14 2.70
CA ILE A 68 9.43 -20.60 2.68
C ILE A 68 9.23 -21.07 1.25
N SER A 69 10.18 -21.84 0.72
CA SER A 69 10.08 -22.45 -0.60
C SER A 69 10.31 -23.94 -0.53
N VAL A 70 9.36 -24.69 -1.08
CA VAL A 70 9.44 -26.15 -1.20
C VAL A 70 9.38 -26.52 -2.68
N GLN A 71 10.31 -27.37 -3.11
CA GLN A 71 10.34 -27.89 -4.47
C GLN A 71 10.41 -29.40 -4.44
N TYR A 72 9.63 -30.03 -5.31
CA TYR A 72 9.60 -31.48 -5.50
C TYR A 72 9.68 -31.80 -6.98
N SER A 73 10.41 -32.85 -7.32
CA SER A 73 10.44 -33.39 -8.67
C SER A 73 10.50 -34.92 -8.62
N ARG A 74 9.81 -35.57 -9.55
CA ARG A 74 9.76 -37.02 -9.67
C ARG A 74 9.62 -37.45 -11.13
N GLU A 75 10.47 -38.37 -11.54
CA GLU A 75 10.33 -39.08 -12.80
C GLU A 75 9.48 -40.30 -12.59
N THR A 76 8.57 -40.57 -13.52
CA THR A 76 7.65 -41.73 -13.51
C THR A 76 7.48 -42.28 -14.93
N ASP A 77 6.89 -43.46 -15.04
CA ASP A 77 6.59 -44.11 -16.35
C ASP A 77 5.59 -43.29 -17.17
N VAL A 78 4.80 -42.41 -16.53
CA VAL A 78 3.80 -41.55 -17.19
C VAL A 78 4.31 -40.10 -17.38
N GLY A 79 5.57 -39.88 -17.11
CA GLY A 79 6.25 -38.58 -17.30
C GLY A 79 6.88 -38.00 -16.06
N ASP A 80 7.50 -36.88 -16.25
CA ASP A 80 8.22 -36.12 -15.20
C ASP A 80 7.27 -35.10 -14.57
N PHE A 81 7.15 -35.15 -13.26
CA PHE A 81 6.36 -34.22 -12.47
C PHE A 81 7.30 -33.28 -11.69
N GLY A 82 6.91 -32.01 -11.64
CA GLY A 82 7.53 -31.01 -10.78
C GLY A 82 6.46 -30.22 -10.03
N ALA A 83 6.71 -29.89 -8.79
CA ALA A 83 5.89 -29.00 -8.00
C ALA A 83 6.78 -28.00 -7.26
N LYS A 84 6.34 -26.77 -7.18
CA LYS A 84 6.97 -25.73 -6.37
C LYS A 84 5.90 -24.97 -5.62
N PHE A 85 6.18 -24.68 -4.36
CA PHE A 85 5.35 -23.81 -3.53
C PHE A 85 6.25 -22.81 -2.84
N THR A 86 5.82 -21.56 -2.77
CA THR A 86 6.52 -20.49 -2.04
C THR A 86 5.49 -19.70 -1.26
N LYS A 87 5.75 -19.51 0.03
CA LYS A 87 5.05 -18.56 0.88
C LYS A 87 6.02 -17.44 1.22
N VAL A 88 5.59 -16.19 1.12
CA VAL A 88 6.25 -15.00 1.64
C VAL A 88 5.34 -14.44 2.72
N SER A 89 5.86 -14.27 3.91
CA SER A 89 5.15 -13.71 5.05
C SER A 89 5.94 -12.55 5.61
N TYR A 90 5.30 -11.40 5.81
CA TYR A 90 5.90 -10.30 6.53
C TYR A 90 5.67 -10.50 8.03
N ASP A 91 6.76 -10.54 8.80
CA ASP A 91 6.75 -10.63 10.26
C ASP A 91 6.82 -9.23 10.90
N GLU A 92 7.40 -8.26 10.17
CA GLU A 92 7.52 -6.87 10.57
C GLU A 92 7.51 -5.99 9.31
N PHE A 93 6.69 -4.98 9.30
CA PHE A 93 6.73 -3.90 8.31
C PHE A 93 6.28 -2.61 8.98
N GLU A 94 7.22 -1.93 9.62
CA GLU A 94 6.97 -0.78 10.46
C GLU A 94 7.57 0.48 9.86
N GLN A 95 6.84 1.59 9.95
CA GLN A 95 7.37 2.92 9.69
C GLN A 95 7.59 3.65 11.02
N VAL A 96 8.85 3.90 11.34
CA VAL A 96 9.27 4.57 12.57
C VAL A 96 9.35 6.07 12.33
N PRO A 97 8.63 6.90 13.09
CA PRO A 97 8.69 8.36 12.89
C PRO A 97 10.06 8.91 13.25
N GLY A 98 10.67 9.65 12.34
CA GLY A 98 11.87 10.43 12.62
C GLY A 98 11.60 11.59 13.59
N THR A 99 12.63 12.30 14.01
CA THR A 99 12.54 13.32 15.07
C THR A 99 11.47 14.38 14.78
N GLN A 100 11.35 14.82 13.54
CA GLN A 100 10.37 15.85 13.16
C GLN A 100 8.94 15.29 13.14
N SER A 101 8.76 14.11 12.57
CA SER A 101 7.47 13.44 12.53
C SER A 101 7.01 13.05 13.92
N ALA A 102 7.91 12.58 14.79
CA ALA A 102 7.60 12.24 16.18
C ALA A 102 7.12 13.46 16.96
N ALA A 103 7.82 14.60 16.85
CA ALA A 103 7.42 15.84 17.51
C ALA A 103 6.02 16.31 17.05
N LEU A 104 5.74 16.14 15.76
CA LEU A 104 4.45 16.51 15.19
C LEU A 104 3.32 15.57 15.64
N ILE A 105 3.59 14.27 15.71
CA ILE A 105 2.64 13.26 16.24
C ILE A 105 2.31 13.55 17.70
N GLU A 106 3.31 13.86 18.51
CA GLU A 106 3.08 14.21 19.92
C GLU A 106 2.29 15.52 20.06
N ALA A 107 2.55 16.51 19.23
CA ALA A 107 1.78 17.74 19.20
C ALA A 107 0.30 17.50 18.82
N VAL A 108 0.05 16.59 17.89
CA VAL A 108 -1.32 16.19 17.50
C VAL A 108 -2.01 15.44 18.64
N LYS A 109 -1.32 14.53 19.32
CA LYS A 109 -1.86 13.79 20.49
C LYS A 109 -2.16 14.70 21.67
N ALA A 110 -1.38 15.76 21.85
CA ALA A 110 -1.61 16.73 22.92
C ALA A 110 -2.90 17.55 22.72
N GLY A 111 -3.48 17.48 21.54
CA GLY A 111 -4.67 18.27 21.18
C GLY A 111 -4.33 19.71 20.81
N GLY A 112 -5.33 20.49 20.42
CA GLY A 112 -5.17 21.88 20.03
C GLY A 112 -5.27 22.10 18.52
N PRO A 113 -4.59 23.14 17.96
CA PRO A 113 -4.73 23.51 16.54
C PRO A 113 -4.34 22.44 15.55
N LEU A 114 -3.57 21.43 15.97
CA LEU A 114 -3.10 20.33 15.16
C LEU A 114 -3.95 19.06 15.33
N GLU A 115 -4.92 19.07 16.24
CA GLU A 115 -5.80 17.92 16.46
C GLU A 115 -6.53 17.52 15.17
N GLY A 116 -6.49 16.26 14.84
CA GLY A 116 -7.16 15.71 13.65
C GLY A 116 -6.47 16.00 12.31
N LEU A 117 -5.30 16.66 12.29
CA LEU A 117 -4.63 17.04 11.05
C LEU A 117 -3.67 16.01 10.47
N ILE A 118 -3.13 15.16 11.31
CA ILE A 118 -2.21 14.10 10.93
C ILE A 118 -2.87 12.82 11.40
N ALA A 119 -3.25 12.00 10.46
CA ALA A 119 -3.61 10.64 10.78
C ALA A 119 -2.31 9.93 11.21
N PRO A 120 -2.22 9.40 12.44
CA PRO A 120 -1.09 8.57 12.85
C PRO A 120 -0.98 7.28 12.03
N ALA A 121 -1.98 6.98 11.22
CA ALA A 121 -2.10 5.82 10.34
C ALA A 121 -0.96 5.59 9.33
N GLY A 122 -0.01 6.50 9.22
CA GLY A 122 1.19 6.30 8.39
C GLY A 122 2.39 5.76 9.16
N PHE A 123 2.27 5.55 10.46
CA PHE A 123 3.35 5.12 11.33
C PHE A 123 2.93 3.92 12.17
N GLY A 124 3.90 3.13 12.60
CA GLY A 124 3.70 1.88 13.31
C GLY A 124 3.66 0.69 12.36
N ASP A 125 3.03 -0.38 12.77
CA ASP A 125 2.92 -1.59 11.98
C ASP A 125 1.97 -1.38 10.80
N LEU A 126 2.47 -1.67 9.61
CA LEU A 126 1.74 -1.52 8.34
C LEU A 126 1.30 -2.86 7.76
N ILE A 127 1.58 -3.99 8.43
CA ILE A 127 1.19 -5.33 7.98
C ILE A 127 -0.33 -5.45 7.99
N GLY A 128 -0.86 -6.02 6.92
CA GLY A 128 -2.30 -6.21 6.78
C GLY A 128 -3.09 -4.93 6.62
N THR A 129 -2.43 -3.77 6.57
CA THR A 129 -3.07 -2.47 6.38
C THR A 129 -2.72 -1.88 5.02
N PHE A 130 -3.55 -0.98 4.56
CA PHE A 130 -3.30 -0.21 3.38
C PHE A 130 -3.13 1.27 3.75
N GLY A 131 -1.88 1.72 3.77
CA GLY A 131 -1.59 3.15 3.75
C GLY A 131 -1.81 3.69 2.33
N ARG A 132 -0.79 4.23 1.69
CA ARG A 132 -0.82 4.55 0.24
C ARG A 132 -0.46 3.35 -0.64
N ARG A 133 -0.15 2.20 -0.07
CA ARG A 133 0.21 0.94 -0.74
C ARG A 133 -0.30 -0.21 0.09
N ALA A 134 -0.83 -1.23 -0.57
CA ALA A 134 -1.30 -2.43 0.09
C ALA A 134 -0.13 -3.29 0.58
N TYR A 135 -0.20 -3.71 1.83
CA TYR A 135 0.78 -4.58 2.45
C TYR A 135 0.10 -5.85 3.01
N PRO A 136 -0.35 -6.77 2.15
CA PRO A 136 -0.87 -8.04 2.63
C PRO A 136 0.22 -8.78 3.40
N GLU A 137 -0.14 -9.35 4.54
CA GLU A 137 0.78 -10.10 5.39
C GLU A 137 1.41 -11.27 4.62
N ASP A 138 0.56 -12.01 3.91
CA ASP A 138 0.96 -13.22 3.22
C ASP A 138 0.80 -13.13 1.70
N LYS A 139 1.77 -13.67 0.99
CA LYS A 139 1.68 -13.95 -0.46
C LYS A 139 2.11 -15.38 -0.74
N TYR A 140 1.38 -16.03 -1.63
CA TYR A 140 1.66 -17.41 -2.00
C TYR A 140 1.83 -17.53 -3.52
N SER A 141 2.74 -18.40 -3.92
CA SER A 141 2.84 -18.82 -5.31
C SER A 141 3.09 -20.31 -5.38
N GLY A 142 2.48 -20.96 -6.37
CA GLY A 142 2.65 -22.37 -6.57
C GLY A 142 2.69 -22.71 -8.05
N SER A 143 3.35 -23.83 -8.37
CA SER A 143 3.32 -24.36 -9.72
C SER A 143 3.37 -25.88 -9.70
N ILE A 144 2.67 -26.49 -10.66
CA ILE A 144 2.74 -27.90 -10.97
C ILE A 144 3.12 -28.02 -12.44
N SER A 145 4.09 -28.84 -12.75
CA SER A 145 4.52 -29.13 -14.11
C SER A 145 4.46 -30.62 -14.38
N TRP A 146 4.11 -30.98 -15.60
CA TRP A 146 4.17 -32.32 -16.11
C TRP A 146 4.78 -32.34 -17.51
N ARG A 147 5.63 -33.32 -17.77
CA ARG A 147 6.24 -33.49 -19.08
C ARG A 147 6.26 -34.98 -19.43
N ASN A 148 5.76 -35.31 -20.61
CA ASN A 148 5.88 -36.67 -21.16
C ASN A 148 6.14 -36.60 -22.67
N GLY A 149 7.32 -36.99 -23.09
CA GLY A 149 7.73 -36.96 -24.50
C GLY A 149 7.62 -35.58 -25.11
N SER A 150 6.70 -35.40 -26.04
CA SER A 150 6.44 -34.14 -26.72
C SER A 150 5.46 -33.20 -25.98
N TRP A 151 4.76 -33.70 -24.98
CA TRP A 151 3.78 -32.98 -24.22
C TRP A 151 4.40 -32.29 -23.00
N SER A 152 3.93 -31.11 -22.69
CA SER A 152 4.17 -30.51 -21.39
C SER A 152 2.97 -29.67 -20.96
N ALA A 153 2.61 -29.81 -19.70
CA ALA A 153 1.56 -29.04 -19.04
C ALA A 153 2.13 -28.29 -17.85
N TYR A 154 1.61 -27.11 -17.59
CA TYR A 154 2.04 -26.25 -16.50
C TYR A 154 0.84 -25.52 -15.90
N LEU A 155 0.64 -25.67 -14.61
CA LEU A 155 -0.35 -24.95 -13.81
C LEU A 155 0.38 -24.06 -12.84
N THR A 156 0.03 -22.78 -12.77
CA THR A 156 0.53 -21.85 -11.76
C THR A 156 -0.60 -21.22 -10.99
N GLY A 157 -0.38 -20.99 -9.73
CA GLY A 157 -1.27 -20.23 -8.87
C GLY A 157 -0.50 -19.12 -8.17
N THR A 158 -1.13 -17.97 -8.05
CA THR A 158 -0.67 -16.86 -7.18
C THR A 158 -1.83 -16.44 -6.31
N MET A 159 -1.56 -16.27 -5.02
CA MET A 159 -2.54 -15.79 -4.05
C MET A 159 -1.94 -14.63 -3.29
N VAL A 160 -2.70 -13.57 -3.21
CA VAL A 160 -2.45 -12.42 -2.34
C VAL A 160 -3.37 -12.56 -1.14
N GLY A 161 -2.83 -12.47 0.06
CA GLY A 161 -3.60 -12.49 1.30
C GLY A 161 -4.53 -11.29 1.42
N GLU A 162 -5.45 -11.37 2.34
CA GLU A 162 -6.34 -10.28 2.68
C GLU A 162 -5.59 -9.13 3.37
N PHE A 163 -6.14 -7.94 3.29
CA PHE A 163 -5.63 -6.74 3.96
C PHE A 163 -6.74 -5.72 4.10
N PHE A 164 -6.54 -4.75 5.00
CA PHE A 164 -7.52 -3.67 5.20
C PHE A 164 -7.20 -2.46 4.33
N GLU A 165 -8.24 -1.79 3.84
CA GLU A 165 -8.11 -0.49 3.18
C GLU A 165 -7.65 0.62 4.14
N THR A 166 -7.25 1.75 3.57
CA THR A 166 -6.86 2.95 4.34
C THR A 166 -7.98 3.43 5.25
N GLY A 167 -7.63 3.81 6.46
CA GLY A 167 -8.57 4.29 7.47
C GLY A 167 -8.74 3.32 8.64
N VAL A 168 -8.34 2.06 8.47
CA VAL A 168 -8.21 1.13 9.59
C VAL A 168 -6.79 1.23 10.14
N THR A 169 -6.65 1.59 11.40
CA THR A 169 -5.34 1.70 12.06
C THR A 169 -5.19 0.62 13.12
N ASP A 170 -3.94 0.22 13.42
CA ASP A 170 -3.65 -0.74 14.49
C ASP A 170 -4.17 -0.34 15.87
N ASN A 171 -4.28 0.97 16.12
CA ASN A 171 -4.95 1.48 17.31
C ASN A 171 -6.46 1.20 17.30
N ALA A 172 -6.94 0.63 16.24
CA ALA A 172 -8.32 0.29 16.04
C ALA A 172 -8.67 -1.15 16.45
N LYS A 173 -7.70 -1.99 16.83
CA LYS A 173 -8.02 -3.28 17.43
C LYS A 173 -8.62 -3.06 18.81
N THR A 174 -9.90 -3.36 18.92
CA THR A 174 -10.59 -3.40 20.20
C THR A 174 -10.13 -4.62 21.00
N SER A 175 -10.38 -4.62 22.32
CA SER A 175 -9.97 -5.71 23.22
C SER A 175 -10.54 -7.10 22.85
N ASP A 176 -11.53 -7.15 21.98
CA ASP A 176 -12.17 -8.33 21.42
C ASP A 176 -11.62 -8.76 20.04
N GLY A 177 -10.55 -8.08 19.56
CA GLY A 177 -9.86 -8.43 18.34
C GLY A 177 -10.48 -7.86 17.07
N ASN A 178 -11.55 -7.08 17.18
CA ASN A 178 -12.17 -6.39 16.07
C ASN A 178 -11.44 -5.08 15.77
N TYR A 179 -11.50 -4.64 14.52
CA TYR A 179 -10.95 -3.33 14.13
C TYR A 179 -12.00 -2.23 14.33
N ALA A 180 -11.61 -1.12 14.94
CA ALA A 180 -12.44 0.07 15.05
C ALA A 180 -12.10 1.05 13.90
N CYS A 181 -13.08 1.57 13.21
CA CYS A 181 -12.85 2.61 12.21
C CYS A 181 -12.51 3.93 12.88
N SER A 182 -11.32 4.46 12.65
CA SER A 182 -10.95 5.82 13.01
C SER A 182 -11.22 6.75 11.84
N GLY A 183 -12.45 7.06 11.53
CA GLY A 183 -12.79 7.96 10.45
C GLY A 183 -13.92 8.88 10.81
N THR A 184 -13.79 10.14 10.41
CA THR A 184 -14.83 11.17 10.41
C THR A 184 -15.90 10.90 9.33
N SER A 185 -15.90 9.73 8.70
CA SER A 185 -17.00 9.34 7.82
C SER A 185 -18.24 9.05 8.66
N SER A 186 -19.37 9.53 8.24
CA SER A 186 -20.70 9.38 8.85
C SER A 186 -21.20 7.94 8.99
N TRP A 187 -20.36 6.97 8.74
CA TRP A 187 -20.55 5.54 8.96
C TRP A 187 -19.93 5.13 10.29
N SER A 188 -20.31 5.80 11.35
CA SER A 188 -19.92 5.45 12.73
C SER A 188 -20.75 4.26 13.22
N GLY A 189 -20.43 3.09 12.73
CA GLY A 189 -20.76 1.86 13.44
C GLY A 189 -19.56 1.52 14.32
N ASP A 190 -19.81 1.04 15.54
CA ASP A 190 -18.79 0.70 16.53
C ASP A 190 -17.81 -0.40 16.09
N ASN A 191 -17.99 -0.95 14.90
CA ASN A 191 -17.11 -1.91 14.23
C ASN A 191 -17.07 -1.60 12.75
N CYS A 192 -15.88 -1.44 12.18
CA CYS A 192 -15.70 -1.39 10.72
C CYS A 192 -16.15 -2.68 10.04
N GLY A 193 -16.26 -3.75 10.83
CA GLY A 193 -16.62 -5.06 10.32
C GLY A 193 -15.75 -5.47 9.14
N ASP A 194 -16.30 -6.28 8.28
CA ASP A 194 -15.64 -6.73 7.05
C ASP A 194 -15.70 -5.69 5.92
N PHE A 195 -16.25 -4.51 6.16
CA PHE A 195 -16.45 -3.48 5.14
C PHE A 195 -15.16 -2.96 4.51
N TRP A 196 -14.09 -2.92 5.28
CA TRP A 196 -12.79 -2.43 4.85
C TRP A 196 -11.81 -3.55 4.54
N LEU A 197 -12.26 -4.79 4.64
CA LEU A 197 -11.45 -5.96 4.34
C LEU A 197 -11.46 -6.21 2.83
N VAL A 198 -10.29 -6.07 2.21
CA VAL A 198 -10.05 -6.53 0.85
C VAL A 198 -9.71 -8.02 0.93
N GLU A 199 -10.59 -8.85 0.43
CA GLU A 199 -10.46 -10.30 0.50
C GLU A 199 -9.22 -10.81 -0.25
N SER A 200 -8.76 -11.99 0.11
CA SER A 200 -7.68 -12.66 -0.60
C SER A 200 -8.08 -13.01 -2.02
N MET A 201 -7.13 -12.93 -2.96
CA MET A 201 -7.35 -13.27 -4.36
C MET A 201 -6.41 -14.37 -4.82
N LEU A 202 -6.99 -15.49 -5.29
CA LEU A 202 -6.27 -16.57 -5.96
C LEU A 202 -6.47 -16.48 -7.46
N THR A 203 -5.39 -16.50 -8.22
CA THR A 203 -5.42 -16.57 -9.68
C THR A 203 -4.69 -17.81 -10.15
N LEU A 204 -5.36 -18.63 -10.96
CA LEU A 204 -4.80 -19.84 -11.57
C LEU A 204 -4.57 -19.64 -13.07
N ASN A 205 -3.41 -20.06 -13.56
CA ASN A 205 -3.08 -20.04 -14.97
C ASN A 205 -2.67 -21.44 -15.42
N PHE A 206 -3.16 -21.87 -16.56
CA PHE A 206 -2.85 -23.18 -17.13
C PHE A 206 -2.26 -23.03 -18.52
N SER A 207 -1.27 -23.85 -18.84
CA SER A 207 -0.76 -23.97 -20.20
C SER A 207 -0.47 -25.41 -20.57
N LEU A 208 -0.75 -25.74 -21.82
CA LEU A 208 -0.44 -27.02 -22.43
C LEU A 208 0.35 -26.78 -23.71
N SER A 209 1.44 -27.49 -23.90
CA SER A 209 2.22 -27.38 -25.13
C SER A 209 2.57 -28.75 -25.70
N TYR A 210 2.66 -28.76 -27.04
CA TYR A 210 3.08 -29.95 -27.81
C TYR A 210 4.21 -29.59 -28.76
N LYS A 211 5.29 -30.36 -28.72
CA LYS A 211 6.46 -30.19 -29.57
C LYS A 211 6.40 -31.25 -30.71
N PHE A 212 6.17 -30.73 -31.90
CA PHE A 212 6.20 -31.54 -33.11
C PHE A 212 7.65 -31.81 -33.55
N ARG A 213 7.77 -32.79 -34.45
CA ARG A 213 9.02 -33.01 -35.19
C ARG A 213 9.38 -31.75 -36.02
N LYS A 214 10.66 -31.57 -36.32
CA LYS A 214 11.16 -30.40 -37.10
C LYS A 214 11.07 -29.03 -36.39
N GLY A 215 11.11 -29.02 -35.04
CA GLY A 215 11.24 -27.79 -34.28
C GLY A 215 10.00 -26.90 -34.20
N LEU A 216 8.84 -27.43 -34.58
CA LEU A 216 7.56 -26.74 -34.40
C LEU A 216 7.01 -27.03 -32.99
N ARG A 217 6.52 -26.03 -32.30
CA ARG A 217 5.85 -26.14 -31.00
C ARG A 217 4.58 -25.27 -31.01
N ILE A 218 3.49 -25.86 -30.54
CA ILE A 218 2.25 -25.15 -30.24
C ILE A 218 2.08 -25.11 -28.74
N LYS A 219 1.66 -23.95 -28.20
CA LYS A 219 1.31 -23.76 -26.80
C LYS A 219 -0.05 -23.07 -26.73
N ALA A 220 -0.98 -23.68 -26.02
CA ALA A 220 -2.24 -23.05 -25.61
C ALA A 220 -2.15 -22.68 -24.13
N GLN A 221 -2.69 -21.53 -23.78
CA GLN A 221 -2.71 -21.07 -22.39
C GLN A 221 -4.04 -20.40 -22.05
N VAL A 222 -4.46 -20.60 -20.83
CA VAL A 222 -5.59 -19.92 -20.20
C VAL A 222 -5.03 -19.19 -18.99
N ARG A 223 -5.21 -17.88 -18.95
CA ARG A 223 -4.91 -17.07 -17.78
C ARG A 223 -6.17 -16.81 -17.01
N ASN A 224 -6.07 -16.79 -15.70
CA ASN A 224 -7.20 -16.67 -14.80
C ASN A 224 -8.27 -17.74 -15.10
N LEU A 225 -7.90 -19.00 -14.87
CA LEU A 225 -8.70 -20.18 -15.24
C LEU A 225 -10.11 -20.16 -14.63
N GLU A 226 -10.25 -19.61 -13.43
CA GLU A 226 -11.51 -19.54 -12.69
C GLU A 226 -12.31 -18.27 -12.98
N ASP A 227 -11.76 -17.33 -13.77
CA ASP A 227 -12.34 -16.02 -14.04
C ASP A 227 -12.55 -15.20 -12.77
N THR A 228 -11.63 -15.34 -11.82
CA THR A 228 -11.66 -14.62 -10.55
C THR A 228 -11.57 -13.13 -10.81
N ARG A 229 -12.45 -12.35 -10.17
CA ARG A 229 -12.44 -10.88 -10.22
C ARG A 229 -11.69 -10.33 -9.03
N ALA A 230 -11.12 -9.15 -9.20
CA ALA A 230 -10.47 -8.49 -8.09
C ALA A 230 -11.47 -8.18 -6.98
N PRO A 231 -11.10 -8.37 -5.69
CA PRO A 231 -11.93 -8.00 -4.58
C PRO A 231 -12.29 -6.52 -4.59
N LEU A 232 -13.50 -6.20 -4.15
CA LEU A 232 -13.96 -4.82 -4.06
C LEU A 232 -13.11 -4.04 -3.05
N ALA A 233 -12.75 -2.82 -3.43
CA ALA A 233 -12.06 -1.86 -2.59
C ALA A 233 -12.66 -0.47 -2.83
N ASP A 234 -13.35 0.05 -1.84
CA ASP A 234 -14.23 1.22 -1.93
C ASP A 234 -13.49 2.53 -2.19
N GLU A 235 -12.31 2.67 -1.59
CA GLU A 235 -11.52 3.91 -1.66
C GLU A 235 -10.84 4.12 -3.03
N TYR A 236 -10.92 3.13 -3.92
CA TYR A 236 -10.23 3.19 -5.20
C TYR A 236 -11.15 3.54 -6.36
N THR A 237 -10.69 4.46 -7.20
CA THR A 237 -11.40 4.91 -8.41
C THR A 237 -11.83 3.76 -9.32
N TRP A 238 -11.12 2.64 -9.27
CA TRP A 238 -11.39 1.45 -10.09
C TRP A 238 -12.25 0.41 -9.37
N GLY A 239 -12.60 0.63 -8.09
CA GLY A 239 -13.31 -0.33 -7.26
C GLY A 239 -12.46 -1.54 -6.85
N TYR A 240 -11.14 -1.50 -7.04
CA TYR A 240 -10.18 -2.50 -6.57
C TYR A 240 -8.78 -1.91 -6.44
N VAL A 241 -7.90 -2.55 -5.67
CA VAL A 241 -6.52 -2.09 -5.44
C VAL A 241 -5.61 -2.52 -6.60
N GLY A 242 -5.46 -1.66 -7.59
CA GLY A 242 -4.72 -1.95 -8.83
C GLY A 242 -3.22 -2.20 -8.64
N ASP A 243 -2.63 -1.74 -7.53
CA ASP A 243 -1.22 -2.00 -7.20
C ASP A 243 -0.95 -3.46 -6.80
N VAL A 244 -1.99 -4.19 -6.40
CA VAL A 244 -1.90 -5.55 -5.85
C VAL A 244 -2.69 -6.54 -6.69
N HIS A 245 -3.87 -6.18 -7.14
CA HIS A 245 -4.80 -7.03 -7.85
C HIS A 245 -4.92 -6.65 -9.32
N GLN A 246 -5.18 -7.63 -10.16
CA GLN A 246 -5.45 -7.45 -11.59
C GLN A 246 -6.84 -7.97 -11.93
N ASP A 247 -7.70 -7.10 -12.47
CA ASP A 247 -9.09 -7.43 -12.81
C ASP A 247 -9.33 -7.67 -14.30
N TYR A 248 -8.38 -8.33 -14.97
CA TYR A 248 -8.49 -8.57 -16.42
C TYR A 248 -9.46 -9.69 -16.81
N GLY A 249 -9.90 -10.52 -15.85
CA GLY A 249 -10.71 -11.68 -16.13
C GLY A 249 -9.94 -12.79 -16.88
N ARG A 250 -10.69 -13.79 -17.37
CA ARG A 250 -10.12 -14.92 -18.10
C ARG A 250 -9.66 -14.53 -19.49
N SER A 251 -8.49 -14.98 -19.87
CA SER A 251 -7.97 -14.78 -21.22
C SER A 251 -7.34 -16.04 -21.80
N TYR A 252 -7.40 -16.18 -23.12
CA TYR A 252 -6.87 -17.32 -23.86
C TYR A 252 -5.81 -16.85 -24.84
N ALA A 253 -4.75 -17.63 -24.99
CA ALA A 253 -3.74 -17.38 -25.99
C ALA A 253 -3.25 -18.69 -26.62
N VAL A 254 -2.92 -18.63 -27.91
CA VAL A 254 -2.25 -19.72 -28.62
C VAL A 254 -0.99 -19.18 -29.25
N GLU A 255 0.12 -19.82 -28.97
CA GLU A 255 1.44 -19.47 -29.47
C GLU A 255 1.95 -20.56 -30.41
N LEU A 256 2.43 -20.16 -31.55
CA LEU A 256 3.12 -21.01 -32.51
C LEU A 256 4.59 -20.60 -32.61
N TYR A 257 5.47 -21.52 -32.27
CA TYR A 257 6.91 -21.30 -32.37
C TYR A 257 7.52 -22.29 -33.35
N LYS A 258 8.36 -21.79 -34.28
CA LYS A 258 9.13 -22.62 -35.20
C LYS A 258 10.59 -22.20 -35.19
N LYS A 259 11.46 -23.21 -35.03
CA LYS A 259 12.90 -23.06 -35.24
C LYS A 259 13.23 -23.50 -36.68
N PHE A 260 13.87 -22.60 -37.42
CA PHE A 260 14.35 -22.87 -38.80
C PHE A 260 15.78 -23.41 -38.77
#